data_fe2e3c719341bedc10545626eaef1b51
#
_entry.id   fe2e3c719341bedc10545626eaef1b51
#
_cell.length_a   1.000
_cell.length_b   1.000
_cell.length_c   1.000
_cell.angle_alpha   90.00
_cell.angle_beta   90.00
_cell.angle_gamma   90.00
#
_symmetry.space_group_name_H-M   'P 1'
#
loop_
_entity.id
_entity.type
_entity.pdbx_description
1 polymer ?
#
loop_
_entity_poly.entity_id
_entity_poly.type
_entity_poly.pdbx_seq_one_letter_code
_entity_poly.pdbx_strand_id
1 'polypeptide(L)'
;MVCLVSGEIRLTEKRVKEHMSDGKRRDQVLLLAAGFFYFSSPMAVTPIITGFSGSLGASAVLMGFIGGLMNICSLCCRPFVGAFSDRMRKYVLSCAGAACLIVSCLGYVFAWNPQVVMAARIINGFGFALCSISLSTWFSLMLPKEHMGAGMGVYGTMNALAMALAPAIGIYCYHHFGYRAAFCVATVFAAAIIVLIQFVSYKNEPLPPTGKGVLPDQFIDTGVLPVSFLIMVFTIPYCATQSFLVQYVQAKGLPFSAGMFFPAYAIALILLRTAMRDLFDRLSFRFFFMMACVCTAGSLLLLAVMDSFWEMIAAAVLMAGSYGVMCSVCQALAIVVAVGGKRGLANSTYYIGIDLGMALGPLFGGLLFGTLPIAFFYPVLLASLPVAIAIYGYGRRRVFSARSSAHEK
;
A
#
# COMPACT_ATOMS: atom_id res chain seq x y z
N MET A 1 -60.47 8.72 5.92
CA MET A 1 -59.75 7.46 6.25
C MET A 1 -58.60 7.16 5.29
N VAL A 2 -58.75 7.37 3.97
CA VAL A 2 -57.66 7.09 2.95
C VAL A 2 -56.48 8.06 3.09
N CYS A 3 -56.65 9.33 3.49
CA CYS A 3 -55.56 10.29 3.67
C CYS A 3 -54.67 10.05 4.90
N LEU A 4 -55.18 9.42 5.95
CA LEU A 4 -54.39 9.10 7.15
C LEU A 4 -53.47 7.90 6.89
N VAL A 5 -53.94 6.90 6.18
CA VAL A 5 -53.16 5.71 5.82
C VAL A 5 -52.02 6.05 4.85
N SER A 6 -52.25 6.98 3.89
CA SER A 6 -51.18 7.43 2.97
C SER A 6 -50.12 8.29 3.66
N GLY A 7 -50.48 9.02 4.73
CA GLY A 7 -49.55 9.79 5.54
C GLY A 7 -48.63 8.90 6.41
N GLU A 8 -49.19 7.86 7.03
CA GLU A 8 -48.42 6.88 7.81
C GLU A 8 -47.47 6.04 6.95
N ILE A 9 -47.93 5.64 5.75
CA ILE A 9 -47.09 4.91 4.80
C ILE A 9 -45.90 5.78 4.37
N ARG A 10 -46.11 7.06 4.04
CA ARG A 10 -44.99 7.99 3.69
C ARG A 10 -44.03 8.25 4.84
N LEU A 11 -44.55 8.38 6.07
CA LEU A 11 -43.69 8.54 7.26
C LEU A 11 -42.89 7.26 7.55
N THR A 12 -43.51 6.11 7.39
CA THR A 12 -42.85 4.81 7.54
C THR A 12 -41.77 4.60 6.44
N GLU A 13 -42.08 4.91 5.18
CA GLU A 13 -41.10 4.88 4.08
C GLU A 13 -39.93 5.86 4.30
N LYS A 14 -40.21 7.06 4.80
CA LYS A 14 -39.18 8.07 5.11
C LYS A 14 -38.30 7.62 6.25
N ARG A 15 -38.86 7.08 7.35
CA ARG A 15 -38.11 6.49 8.46
C ARG A 15 -37.29 5.27 8.04
N VAL A 16 -37.83 4.39 7.18
CA VAL A 16 -37.14 3.24 6.64
C VAL A 16 -35.98 3.69 5.73
N LYS A 17 -36.17 4.71 4.88
CA LYS A 17 -35.10 5.28 4.05
C LYS A 17 -34.01 5.97 4.88
N GLU A 18 -34.38 6.71 5.93
CA GLU A 18 -33.44 7.34 6.85
C GLU A 18 -32.65 6.27 7.63
N HIS A 19 -33.30 5.24 8.13
CA HIS A 19 -32.66 4.14 8.86
C HIS A 19 -31.76 3.28 7.95
N MET A 20 -32.16 3.05 6.69
CA MET A 20 -31.32 2.42 5.67
C MET A 20 -30.10 3.29 5.28
N SER A 21 -30.26 4.62 5.27
CA SER A 21 -29.17 5.57 5.02
C SER A 21 -28.16 5.55 6.18
N ASP A 22 -28.62 5.54 7.42
CA ASP A 22 -27.77 5.49 8.61
C ASP A 22 -27.05 4.14 8.76
N GLY A 23 -27.74 3.04 8.50
CA GLY A 23 -27.15 1.71 8.48
C GLY A 23 -26.04 1.57 7.43
N LYS A 24 -26.28 2.12 6.23
CA LYS A 24 -25.30 2.09 5.13
C LYS A 24 -24.07 2.95 5.45
N ARG A 25 -24.26 4.12 6.08
CA ARG A 25 -23.16 4.99 6.51
C ARG A 25 -22.33 4.34 7.61
N ARG A 26 -22.95 3.68 8.56
CA ARG A 26 -22.26 2.90 9.60
C ARG A 26 -21.41 1.79 8.98
N ASP A 27 -21.96 1.03 8.04
CA ASP A 27 -21.28 -0.06 7.37
C ASP A 27 -20.07 0.45 6.55
N GLN A 28 -20.19 1.62 5.91
CA GLN A 28 -19.08 2.28 5.23
C GLN A 28 -17.94 2.65 6.21
N VAL A 29 -18.26 3.22 7.38
CA VAL A 29 -17.27 3.56 8.41
C VAL A 29 -16.58 2.31 8.95
N LEU A 30 -17.33 1.24 9.20
CA LEU A 30 -16.78 -0.04 9.66
C LEU A 30 -15.81 -0.64 8.63
N LEU A 31 -16.14 -0.58 7.32
CA LEU A 31 -15.24 -1.07 6.27
C LEU A 31 -14.02 -0.18 6.06
N LEU A 32 -14.14 1.14 6.23
CA LEU A 32 -12.99 2.05 6.23
C LEU A 32 -12.04 1.75 7.39
N ALA A 33 -12.58 1.52 8.60
CA ALA A 33 -11.79 1.12 9.75
C ALA A 33 -11.14 -0.26 9.55
N ALA A 34 -11.87 -1.24 9.01
CA ALA A 34 -11.31 -2.54 8.65
C ALA A 34 -10.20 -2.39 7.57
N GLY A 35 -10.38 -1.48 6.61
CA GLY A 35 -9.39 -1.10 5.61
C GLY A 35 -8.12 -0.52 6.24
N PHE A 36 -8.24 0.34 7.24
CA PHE A 36 -7.11 0.85 8.02
C PHE A 36 -6.37 -0.30 8.73
N PHE A 37 -7.07 -1.18 9.42
CA PHE A 37 -6.45 -2.24 10.23
C PHE A 37 -5.81 -3.33 9.39
N TYR A 38 -6.39 -3.72 8.23
CA TYR A 38 -5.75 -4.73 7.38
C TYR A 38 -4.41 -4.27 6.84
N PHE A 39 -4.28 -2.97 6.57
CA PHE A 39 -3.03 -2.39 6.11
C PHE A 39 -2.05 -2.16 7.28
N SER A 40 -2.58 -1.77 8.45
CA SER A 40 -1.77 -1.53 9.65
C SER A 40 -1.06 -2.78 10.15
N SER A 41 -1.71 -3.96 10.10
CA SER A 41 -1.11 -5.20 10.60
C SER A 41 0.23 -5.53 9.93
N PRO A 42 0.35 -5.67 8.61
CA PRO A 42 1.64 -5.92 7.97
C PRO A 42 2.61 -4.72 8.03
N MET A 43 2.09 -3.48 8.02
CA MET A 43 2.93 -2.28 8.07
C MET A 43 3.63 -2.10 9.41
N ALA A 44 3.02 -2.50 10.53
CA ALA A 44 3.68 -2.52 11.84
C ALA A 44 4.85 -3.53 11.89
N VAL A 45 4.77 -4.61 11.14
CA VAL A 45 5.77 -5.68 11.08
C VAL A 45 6.92 -5.35 10.13
N THR A 46 6.64 -4.74 8.98
CA THR A 46 7.57 -4.55 7.85
C THR A 46 8.92 -3.92 8.26
N PRO A 47 9.00 -2.85 9.07
CA PRO A 47 10.29 -2.22 9.39
C PRO A 47 11.14 -3.01 10.38
N ILE A 48 10.57 -4.00 11.08
CA ILE A 48 11.24 -4.76 12.13
C ILE A 48 11.50 -6.22 11.78
N ILE A 49 10.82 -6.76 10.75
CA ILE A 49 10.89 -8.19 10.41
C ILE A 49 12.27 -8.59 9.90
N THR A 50 12.97 -7.72 9.19
CA THR A 50 14.32 -7.94 8.70
C THR A 50 15.29 -8.09 9.88
N GLY A 51 15.25 -7.13 10.84
CA GLY A 51 16.04 -7.21 12.06
C GLY A 51 15.70 -8.43 12.93
N PHE A 52 14.42 -8.77 13.06
CA PHE A 52 13.99 -9.98 13.75
C PHE A 52 14.55 -11.25 13.10
N SER A 53 14.50 -11.34 11.78
CA SER A 53 15.06 -12.48 11.05
C SER A 53 16.59 -12.58 11.26
N GLY A 54 17.29 -11.45 11.29
CA GLY A 54 18.71 -11.38 11.59
C GLY A 54 19.03 -11.87 13.02
N SER A 55 18.21 -11.51 14.02
CA SER A 55 18.39 -11.99 15.39
C SER A 55 18.17 -13.50 15.55
N LEU A 56 17.50 -14.14 14.58
CA LEU A 56 17.32 -15.59 14.47
C LEU A 56 18.41 -16.28 13.63
N GLY A 57 19.43 -15.54 13.18
CA GLY A 57 20.57 -16.07 12.42
C GLY A 57 20.42 -16.01 10.89
N ALA A 58 19.46 -15.23 10.37
CA ALA A 58 19.36 -15.01 8.94
C ALA A 58 20.51 -14.15 8.42
N SER A 59 21.12 -14.54 7.26
CA SER A 59 22.04 -13.66 6.55
C SER A 59 21.33 -12.39 6.05
N ALA A 60 22.05 -11.30 5.78
CA ALA A 60 21.46 -10.05 5.34
C ALA A 60 20.64 -10.20 4.03
N VAL A 61 21.11 -11.05 3.11
CA VAL A 61 20.39 -11.40 1.87
C VAL A 61 19.05 -12.09 2.20
N LEU A 62 19.07 -13.06 3.14
CA LEU A 62 17.87 -13.76 3.58
C LEU A 62 16.91 -12.80 4.32
N MET A 63 17.43 -11.86 5.13
CA MET A 63 16.63 -10.80 5.75
C MET A 63 15.86 -9.98 4.70
N GLY A 64 16.54 -9.56 3.63
CA GLY A 64 15.92 -8.83 2.51
C GLY A 64 14.88 -9.67 1.78
N PHE A 65 15.18 -10.95 1.50
CA PHE A 65 14.22 -11.87 0.88
C PHE A 65 12.96 -12.05 1.75
N ILE A 66 13.11 -12.27 3.05
CA ILE A 66 11.99 -12.34 4.01
C ILE A 66 11.20 -11.02 4.01
N GLY A 67 11.88 -9.88 3.95
CA GLY A 67 11.26 -8.56 3.86
C GLY A 67 10.32 -8.43 2.66
N GLY A 68 10.76 -8.86 1.47
CA GLY A 68 10.00 -8.80 0.21
C GLY A 68 8.98 -9.92 0.00
N LEU A 69 9.14 -11.05 0.70
CA LEU A 69 8.40 -12.30 0.45
C LEU A 69 6.88 -12.15 0.54
N MET A 70 6.38 -11.34 1.47
CA MET A 70 4.96 -11.04 1.58
C MET A 70 4.40 -10.45 0.27
N ASN A 71 5.09 -9.48 -0.30
CA ASN A 71 4.64 -8.80 -1.52
C ASN A 71 4.76 -9.71 -2.75
N ILE A 72 5.80 -10.54 -2.82
CA ILE A 72 5.94 -11.58 -3.86
C ILE A 72 4.75 -12.54 -3.81
N CYS A 73 4.44 -13.07 -2.63
CA CYS A 73 3.31 -13.98 -2.45
C CYS A 73 1.97 -13.31 -2.76
N SER A 74 1.78 -12.07 -2.29
CA SER A 74 0.58 -11.29 -2.60
C SER A 74 0.40 -11.10 -4.11
N LEU A 75 1.46 -10.71 -4.82
CA LEU A 75 1.45 -10.51 -6.26
C LEU A 75 1.06 -11.80 -7.02
N CYS A 76 1.68 -12.92 -6.66
CA CYS A 76 1.38 -14.24 -7.26
C CYS A 76 -0.06 -14.69 -6.98
N CYS A 77 -0.60 -14.35 -5.81
CA CYS A 77 -1.97 -14.73 -5.41
C CYS A 77 -3.06 -13.86 -6.04
N ARG A 78 -2.76 -12.61 -6.45
CA ARG A 78 -3.75 -11.64 -6.95
C ARG A 78 -4.66 -12.16 -8.07
N PRO A 79 -4.17 -12.86 -9.11
CA PRO A 79 -5.04 -13.38 -10.16
C PRO A 79 -6.07 -14.39 -9.64
N PHE A 80 -5.63 -15.27 -8.73
CA PHE A 80 -6.49 -16.27 -8.12
C PHE A 80 -7.52 -15.63 -7.17
N VAL A 81 -7.07 -14.72 -6.31
CA VAL A 81 -7.93 -14.01 -5.36
C VAL A 81 -8.97 -13.15 -6.10
N GLY A 82 -8.61 -12.52 -7.23
CA GLY A 82 -9.54 -11.81 -8.09
C GLY A 82 -10.66 -12.72 -8.59
N ALA A 83 -10.31 -13.88 -9.12
CA ALA A 83 -11.30 -14.88 -9.59
C ALA A 83 -12.18 -15.42 -8.46
N PHE A 84 -11.61 -15.65 -7.26
CA PHE A 84 -12.39 -16.04 -6.06
C PHE A 84 -13.29 -14.89 -5.58
N SER A 85 -12.83 -13.65 -5.67
CA SER A 85 -13.61 -12.48 -5.29
C SER A 85 -14.91 -12.37 -6.09
N ASP A 86 -14.91 -12.75 -7.36
CA ASP A 86 -16.12 -12.71 -8.20
C ASP A 86 -17.13 -13.82 -7.87
N ARG A 87 -16.68 -14.90 -7.23
CA ARG A 87 -17.48 -16.11 -6.95
C ARG A 87 -17.88 -16.28 -5.49
N MET A 88 -17.21 -15.60 -4.57
CA MET A 88 -17.42 -15.75 -3.13
C MET A 88 -17.86 -14.43 -2.50
N ARG A 89 -18.61 -14.52 -1.39
CA ARG A 89 -19.01 -13.38 -0.60
C ARG A 89 -17.78 -12.66 -0.04
N LYS A 90 -17.72 -11.32 -0.20
CA LYS A 90 -16.60 -10.50 0.26
C LYS A 90 -16.37 -10.64 1.76
N TYR A 91 -17.46 -10.82 2.53
CA TYR A 91 -17.40 -11.12 3.97
C TYR A 91 -16.54 -12.38 4.25
N VAL A 92 -16.80 -13.49 3.56
CA VAL A 92 -16.08 -14.77 3.77
C VAL A 92 -14.59 -14.62 3.41
N LEU A 93 -14.31 -13.96 2.27
CA LEU A 93 -12.93 -13.70 1.83
C LEU A 93 -12.18 -12.79 2.80
N SER A 94 -12.85 -11.75 3.34
CA SER A 94 -12.25 -10.85 4.34
C SER A 94 -11.97 -11.58 5.66
N CYS A 95 -12.88 -12.45 6.10
CA CYS A 95 -12.65 -13.30 7.28
C CYS A 95 -11.45 -14.24 7.08
N ALA A 96 -11.40 -14.93 5.94
CA ALA A 96 -10.29 -15.84 5.60
C ALA A 96 -8.94 -15.07 5.53
N GLY A 97 -8.93 -13.90 4.89
CA GLY A 97 -7.75 -13.05 4.81
C GLY A 97 -7.28 -12.56 6.18
N ALA A 98 -8.20 -12.08 7.02
CA ALA A 98 -7.87 -11.65 8.38
C ALA A 98 -7.39 -12.82 9.26
N ALA A 99 -7.97 -14.00 9.12
CA ALA A 99 -7.50 -15.21 9.81
C ALA A 99 -6.06 -15.56 9.39
N CYS A 100 -5.72 -15.49 8.09
CA CYS A 100 -4.35 -15.68 7.62
C CYS A 100 -3.40 -14.62 8.21
N LEU A 101 -3.82 -13.35 8.30
CA LEU A 101 -3.01 -12.30 8.94
C LEU A 101 -2.77 -12.58 10.42
N ILE A 102 -3.78 -13.04 11.16
CA ILE A 102 -3.64 -13.43 12.58
C ILE A 102 -2.67 -14.60 12.71
N VAL A 103 -2.86 -15.68 11.93
CA VAL A 103 -2.00 -16.86 11.96
C VAL A 103 -0.55 -16.49 11.63
N SER A 104 -0.33 -15.63 10.66
CA SER A 104 1.01 -15.18 10.30
C SER A 104 1.67 -14.35 11.39
N CYS A 105 0.95 -13.42 12.03
CA CYS A 105 1.47 -12.61 13.13
C CYS A 105 1.79 -13.46 14.36
N LEU A 106 0.93 -14.44 14.70
CA LEU A 106 1.22 -15.45 15.72
C LEU A 106 2.44 -16.31 15.33
N GLY A 107 2.56 -16.66 14.05
CA GLY A 107 3.75 -17.34 13.53
C GLY A 107 5.05 -16.56 13.80
N TYR A 108 5.02 -15.21 13.71
CA TYR A 108 6.19 -14.39 14.09
C TYR A 108 6.45 -14.39 15.60
N VAL A 109 5.40 -14.35 16.44
CA VAL A 109 5.53 -14.39 17.91
C VAL A 109 6.23 -15.65 18.37
N PHE A 110 5.90 -16.80 17.75
CA PHE A 110 6.42 -18.10 18.12
C PHE A 110 7.59 -18.57 17.24
N ALA A 111 8.10 -17.74 16.33
CA ALA A 111 9.21 -18.11 15.47
C ALA A 111 10.51 -18.31 16.27
N TRP A 112 11.19 -19.42 15.98
CA TRP A 112 12.50 -19.78 16.58
C TRP A 112 13.62 -19.89 15.53
N ASN A 113 13.29 -19.81 14.25
CA ASN A 113 14.25 -19.81 13.14
C ASN A 113 13.72 -18.98 11.95
N PRO A 114 14.59 -18.58 10.99
CA PRO A 114 14.18 -17.80 9.83
C PRO A 114 13.16 -18.51 8.92
N GLN A 115 13.16 -19.85 8.86
CA GLN A 115 12.25 -20.62 8.01
C GLN A 115 10.79 -20.48 8.47
N VAL A 116 10.56 -20.47 9.80
CA VAL A 116 9.22 -20.22 10.35
C VAL A 116 8.75 -18.81 10.01
N VAL A 117 9.66 -17.82 10.07
CA VAL A 117 9.35 -16.44 9.64
C VAL A 117 8.99 -16.40 8.15
N MET A 118 9.70 -17.14 7.29
CA MET A 118 9.38 -17.25 5.86
C MET A 118 7.99 -17.85 5.63
N ALA A 119 7.68 -18.97 6.29
CA ALA A 119 6.36 -19.59 6.18
C ALA A 119 5.24 -18.64 6.63
N ALA A 120 5.44 -17.94 7.75
CA ALA A 120 4.51 -16.93 8.24
C ALA A 120 4.37 -15.75 7.25
N ARG A 121 5.47 -15.32 6.56
CA ARG A 121 5.43 -14.28 5.52
C ARG A 121 4.64 -14.71 4.29
N ILE A 122 4.72 -15.98 3.88
CA ILE A 122 3.91 -16.53 2.78
C ILE A 122 2.42 -16.46 3.14
N ILE A 123 2.06 -16.91 4.34
CA ILE A 123 0.67 -16.85 4.84
C ILE A 123 0.21 -15.38 4.93
N ASN A 124 1.09 -14.48 5.38
CA ASN A 124 0.81 -13.05 5.47
C ASN A 124 0.50 -12.45 4.09
N GLY A 125 1.30 -12.78 3.06
CA GLY A 125 1.10 -12.32 1.69
C GLY A 125 -0.24 -12.79 1.10
N PHE A 126 -0.61 -14.04 1.35
CA PHE A 126 -1.92 -14.57 0.94
C PHE A 126 -3.06 -13.85 1.66
N GLY A 127 -2.98 -13.69 2.98
CA GLY A 127 -3.96 -12.96 3.79
C GLY A 127 -4.10 -11.50 3.36
N PHE A 128 -2.97 -10.83 3.06
CA PHE A 128 -2.95 -9.46 2.55
C PHE A 128 -3.64 -9.34 1.19
N ALA A 129 -3.38 -10.26 0.25
CA ALA A 129 -4.05 -10.27 -1.05
C ALA A 129 -5.56 -10.45 -0.90
N LEU A 130 -6.02 -11.39 -0.07
CA LEU A 130 -7.44 -11.61 0.21
C LEU A 130 -8.12 -10.36 0.79
N CYS A 131 -7.57 -9.77 1.85
CA CYS A 131 -8.14 -8.58 2.49
C CYS A 131 -8.14 -7.37 1.55
N SER A 132 -7.04 -7.13 0.82
CA SER A 132 -6.91 -5.96 -0.05
C SER A 132 -7.97 -5.93 -1.15
N ILE A 133 -8.25 -7.08 -1.77
CA ILE A 133 -9.24 -7.19 -2.85
C ILE A 133 -10.65 -7.22 -2.27
N SER A 134 -10.89 -8.05 -1.24
CA SER A 134 -12.25 -8.22 -0.72
C SER A 134 -12.79 -6.96 -0.03
N LEU A 135 -12.01 -6.32 0.86
CA LEU A 135 -12.47 -5.12 1.58
C LEU A 135 -12.65 -3.93 0.66
N SER A 136 -11.73 -3.68 -0.29
CA SER A 136 -11.85 -2.59 -1.26
C SER A 136 -13.05 -2.79 -2.19
N THR A 137 -13.28 -4.02 -2.67
CA THR A 137 -14.44 -4.35 -3.49
C THR A 137 -15.73 -4.22 -2.69
N TRP A 138 -15.77 -4.76 -1.46
CA TRP A 138 -16.94 -4.65 -0.59
C TRP A 138 -17.31 -3.21 -0.30
N PHE A 139 -16.33 -2.38 0.02
CA PHE A 139 -16.54 -0.95 0.22
C PHE A 139 -17.05 -0.25 -1.04
N SER A 140 -16.48 -0.56 -2.22
CA SER A 140 -16.92 0.02 -3.49
C SER A 140 -18.38 -0.30 -3.83
N LEU A 141 -18.87 -1.50 -3.49
CA LEU A 141 -20.27 -1.89 -3.68
C LEU A 141 -21.27 -1.08 -2.83
N MET A 142 -20.78 -0.47 -1.73
CA MET A 142 -21.61 0.39 -0.88
C MET A 142 -21.62 1.86 -1.32
N LEU A 143 -20.81 2.23 -2.31
CA LEU A 143 -20.74 3.61 -2.80
C LEU A 143 -21.78 3.84 -3.91
N PRO A 144 -22.43 5.03 -3.95
CA PRO A 144 -23.15 5.47 -5.13
C PRO A 144 -22.20 5.62 -6.33
N LYS A 145 -22.68 5.32 -7.54
CA LYS A 145 -21.85 5.40 -8.75
C LYS A 145 -21.28 6.80 -8.97
N GLU A 146 -22.05 7.84 -8.63
CA GLU A 146 -21.70 9.26 -8.77
C GLU A 146 -20.56 9.68 -7.83
N HIS A 147 -20.40 8.98 -6.69
CA HIS A 147 -19.41 9.30 -5.65
C HIS A 147 -18.32 8.22 -5.51
N MET A 148 -18.22 7.30 -6.47
CA MET A 148 -17.25 6.19 -6.44
C MET A 148 -15.81 6.69 -6.29
N GLY A 149 -15.41 7.68 -7.07
CA GLY A 149 -14.04 8.23 -7.04
C GLY A 149 -13.72 8.88 -5.70
N ALA A 150 -14.62 9.71 -5.17
CA ALA A 150 -14.44 10.37 -3.88
C ALA A 150 -14.38 9.35 -2.72
N GLY A 151 -15.27 8.36 -2.73
CA GLY A 151 -15.30 7.32 -1.70
C GLY A 151 -14.04 6.46 -1.70
N MET A 152 -13.60 6.01 -2.87
CA MET A 152 -12.34 5.24 -3.00
C MET A 152 -11.11 6.10 -2.64
N GLY A 153 -11.17 7.42 -2.84
CA GLY A 153 -10.16 8.35 -2.35
C GLY A 153 -10.06 8.36 -0.82
N VAL A 154 -11.19 8.35 -0.11
CA VAL A 154 -11.22 8.22 1.36
C VAL A 154 -10.64 6.88 1.81
N TYR A 155 -10.97 5.77 1.12
CA TYR A 155 -10.37 4.46 1.39
C TYR A 155 -8.84 4.47 1.22
N GLY A 156 -8.35 5.12 0.16
CA GLY A 156 -6.91 5.33 -0.05
C GLY A 156 -6.25 6.18 1.05
N THR A 157 -6.99 7.15 1.63
CA THR A 157 -6.50 7.95 2.77
C THR A 157 -6.35 7.10 4.02
N MET A 158 -7.24 6.13 4.27
CA MET A 158 -7.09 5.18 5.38
C MET A 158 -5.84 4.32 5.23
N ASN A 159 -5.54 3.86 4.01
CA ASN A 159 -4.30 3.13 3.74
C ASN A 159 -3.06 4.00 3.98
N ALA A 160 -3.08 5.27 3.54
CA ALA A 160 -1.98 6.20 3.79
C ALA A 160 -1.78 6.48 5.29
N LEU A 161 -2.87 6.59 6.05
CA LEU A 161 -2.82 6.76 7.51
C LEU A 161 -2.24 5.51 8.19
N ALA A 162 -2.58 4.32 7.72
CA ALA A 162 -2.00 3.06 8.21
C ALA A 162 -0.49 3.00 7.92
N MET A 163 -0.06 3.41 6.72
CA MET A 163 1.37 3.49 6.37
C MET A 163 2.16 4.48 7.24
N ALA A 164 1.48 5.48 7.78
CA ALA A 164 2.07 6.47 8.68
C ALA A 164 2.22 5.95 10.11
N LEU A 165 1.12 5.48 10.66
CA LEU A 165 1.02 5.20 12.09
C LEU A 165 1.54 3.81 12.45
N ALA A 166 1.22 2.80 11.64
CA ALA A 166 1.52 1.43 12.00
C ALA A 166 3.02 1.12 12.11
N PRO A 167 3.90 1.56 11.19
CA PRO A 167 5.34 1.38 11.36
C PRO A 167 5.88 2.06 12.62
N ALA A 168 5.41 3.28 12.93
CA ALA A 168 5.84 4.00 14.14
C ALA A 168 5.43 3.24 15.41
N ILE A 169 4.19 2.73 15.48
CA ILE A 169 3.70 1.91 16.58
C ILE A 169 4.52 0.62 16.68
N GLY A 170 4.76 -0.07 15.56
CA GLY A 170 5.56 -1.30 15.55
C GLY A 170 6.98 -1.10 16.06
N ILE A 171 7.66 -0.04 15.60
CA ILE A 171 9.02 0.32 16.04
C ILE A 171 9.03 0.74 17.52
N TYR A 172 8.05 1.55 17.95
CA TYR A 172 7.92 1.94 19.35
C TYR A 172 7.78 0.70 20.27
N CYS A 173 6.87 -0.20 19.93
CA CYS A 173 6.68 -1.43 20.70
C CYS A 173 7.93 -2.31 20.69
N TYR A 174 8.63 -2.41 19.56
CA TYR A 174 9.88 -3.13 19.46
C TYR A 174 10.95 -2.56 20.40
N HIS A 175 11.14 -1.25 20.43
CA HIS A 175 12.17 -0.61 21.26
C HIS A 175 11.91 -0.75 22.76
N HIS A 176 10.65 -0.70 23.20
CA HIS A 176 10.30 -0.72 24.62
C HIS A 176 9.99 -2.11 25.16
N PHE A 177 9.46 -3.01 24.34
CA PHE A 177 8.92 -4.30 24.76
C PHE A 177 9.43 -5.50 23.93
N GLY A 178 10.29 -5.22 22.94
CA GLY A 178 10.86 -6.25 22.06
C GLY A 178 9.98 -6.69 20.91
N TYR A 179 10.53 -7.53 20.03
CA TYR A 179 9.89 -7.99 18.79
C TYR A 179 8.52 -8.65 19.01
N ARG A 180 8.42 -9.54 20.02
CA ARG A 180 7.19 -10.29 20.28
C ARG A 180 6.02 -9.37 20.61
N ALA A 181 6.24 -8.32 21.39
CA ALA A 181 5.20 -7.33 21.70
C ALA A 181 4.72 -6.58 20.45
N ALA A 182 5.63 -6.20 19.55
CA ALA A 182 5.25 -5.57 18.29
C ALA A 182 4.41 -6.51 17.41
N PHE A 183 4.73 -7.80 17.36
CA PHE A 183 3.93 -8.79 16.61
C PHE A 183 2.58 -9.06 17.27
N CYS A 184 2.47 -9.01 18.60
CA CYS A 184 1.18 -9.05 19.29
C CYS A 184 0.29 -7.86 18.93
N VAL A 185 0.85 -6.65 18.82
CA VAL A 185 0.09 -5.46 18.35
C VAL A 185 -0.38 -5.65 16.92
N ALA A 186 0.47 -6.18 16.02
CA ALA A 186 0.06 -6.51 14.66
C ALA A 186 -1.06 -7.57 14.62
N THR A 187 -1.02 -8.54 15.55
CA THR A 187 -2.10 -9.54 15.71
C THR A 187 -3.41 -8.88 16.15
N VAL A 188 -3.36 -7.93 17.09
CA VAL A 188 -4.54 -7.16 17.52
C VAL A 188 -5.12 -6.37 16.35
N PHE A 189 -4.29 -5.74 15.50
CA PHE A 189 -4.77 -5.07 14.29
C PHE A 189 -5.46 -6.04 13.34
N ALA A 190 -4.89 -7.22 13.12
CA ALA A 190 -5.53 -8.25 12.29
C ALA A 190 -6.85 -8.76 12.89
N ALA A 191 -6.92 -8.96 14.22
CA ALA A 191 -8.14 -9.37 14.90
C ALA A 191 -9.25 -8.29 14.83
N ALA A 192 -8.86 -7.01 14.91
CA ALA A 192 -9.80 -5.89 14.77
C ALA A 192 -10.57 -5.93 13.44
N ILE A 193 -9.97 -6.44 12.36
CA ILE A 193 -10.64 -6.61 11.07
C ILE A 193 -11.86 -7.53 11.26
N ILE A 194 -11.65 -8.71 11.86
CA ILE A 194 -12.72 -9.70 12.07
C ILE A 194 -13.81 -9.09 12.92
N VAL A 195 -13.45 -8.43 14.03
CA VAL A 195 -14.43 -7.81 14.94
C VAL A 195 -15.26 -6.76 14.19
N LEU A 196 -14.64 -5.86 13.45
CA LEU A 196 -15.34 -4.78 12.73
C LEU A 196 -16.29 -5.32 11.67
N ILE A 197 -15.86 -6.29 10.86
CA ILE A 197 -16.70 -6.83 9.78
C ILE A 197 -17.88 -7.67 10.30
N GLN A 198 -17.84 -8.14 11.57
CA GLN A 198 -19.03 -8.78 12.19
C GLN A 198 -20.20 -7.80 12.34
N PHE A 199 -19.92 -6.53 12.57
CA PHE A 199 -20.96 -5.50 12.75
C PHE A 199 -21.47 -4.91 11.44
N VAL A 200 -20.88 -5.23 10.29
CA VAL A 200 -21.38 -4.84 8.98
C VAL A 200 -22.69 -5.57 8.70
N SER A 201 -23.75 -4.83 8.41
CA SER A 201 -25.08 -5.39 8.17
C SER A 201 -25.21 -6.04 6.79
N TYR A 202 -24.58 -5.46 5.78
CA TYR A 202 -24.64 -5.93 4.40
C TYR A 202 -23.61 -7.03 4.11
N LYS A 203 -23.87 -8.26 4.60
CA LYS A 203 -23.00 -9.44 4.41
C LYS A 203 -23.39 -10.31 3.22
N ASN A 204 -24.66 -10.25 2.81
CA ASN A 204 -25.26 -11.09 1.78
C ASN A 204 -25.45 -10.30 0.48
N GLU A 205 -24.34 -9.88 -0.14
CA GLU A 205 -24.42 -9.37 -1.50
C GLU A 205 -24.86 -10.47 -2.47
N PRO A 206 -25.75 -10.17 -3.45
CA PRO A 206 -26.07 -11.10 -4.49
C PRO A 206 -24.79 -11.43 -5.25
N LEU A 207 -24.43 -12.71 -5.29
CA LEU A 207 -23.37 -13.15 -6.18
C LEU A 207 -23.84 -12.91 -7.62
N PRO A 208 -23.03 -12.32 -8.50
CA PRO A 208 -23.37 -12.23 -9.90
C PRO A 208 -23.68 -13.65 -10.43
N PRO A 209 -24.69 -13.81 -11.30
CA PRO A 209 -24.96 -15.11 -11.90
C PRO A 209 -23.66 -15.64 -12.49
N THR A 210 -23.36 -16.91 -12.22
CA THR A 210 -22.15 -17.59 -12.65
C THR A 210 -22.05 -17.60 -14.17
N GLY A 211 -21.74 -16.46 -14.75
CA GLY A 211 -21.23 -16.34 -16.10
C GLY A 211 -19.89 -17.06 -16.12
N LYS A 212 -19.65 -17.89 -17.13
CA LYS A 212 -18.39 -18.55 -17.39
C LYS A 212 -17.28 -17.55 -17.09
N GLY A 213 -16.49 -17.79 -16.04
CA GLY A 213 -15.36 -16.92 -15.67
C GLY A 213 -14.42 -16.91 -16.86
N VAL A 214 -14.55 -15.90 -17.66
CA VAL A 214 -13.56 -15.59 -18.68
C VAL A 214 -12.38 -15.08 -17.91
N LEU A 215 -11.35 -15.90 -17.76
CA LEU A 215 -10.00 -15.40 -17.48
C LEU A 215 -9.81 -14.29 -18.51
N PRO A 216 -9.46 -13.06 -18.09
CA PRO A 216 -9.30 -11.98 -19.06
C PRO A 216 -8.26 -12.42 -20.10
N ASP A 217 -8.58 -12.28 -21.39
CA ASP A 217 -7.68 -12.61 -22.49
C ASP A 217 -6.33 -11.87 -22.41
N GLN A 218 -6.27 -10.82 -21.59
CA GLN A 218 -5.07 -10.02 -21.32
C GLN A 218 -4.99 -9.70 -19.83
N PHE A 219 -3.86 -10.06 -19.23
CA PHE A 219 -3.54 -9.75 -17.83
C PHE A 219 -2.78 -8.44 -17.66
N ILE A 220 -2.22 -7.89 -18.74
CA ILE A 220 -1.33 -6.74 -18.75
C ILE A 220 -1.70 -5.80 -19.90
N ASP A 221 -1.80 -4.50 -19.61
CA ASP A 221 -1.92 -3.45 -20.61
C ASP A 221 -0.52 -2.99 -21.02
N THR A 222 -0.09 -3.34 -22.23
CA THR A 222 1.24 -3.00 -22.75
C THR A 222 1.49 -1.50 -22.88
N GLY A 223 0.43 -0.70 -23.07
CA GLY A 223 0.54 0.77 -23.11
C GLY A 223 0.91 1.37 -21.75
N VAL A 224 0.56 0.69 -20.66
CA VAL A 224 0.83 1.14 -19.28
C VAL A 224 2.17 0.66 -18.75
N LEU A 225 2.82 -0.34 -19.37
CA LEU A 225 4.09 -0.92 -18.91
C LEU A 225 5.18 0.12 -18.60
N PRO A 226 5.44 1.17 -19.44
CA PRO A 226 6.44 2.16 -19.10
C PRO A 226 6.14 2.92 -17.80
N VAL A 227 4.86 3.19 -17.53
CA VAL A 227 4.40 3.84 -16.28
C VAL A 227 4.59 2.91 -15.09
N SER A 228 4.27 1.63 -15.28
CA SER A 228 4.43 0.56 -14.29
C SER A 228 5.90 0.34 -13.90
N PHE A 229 6.80 0.28 -14.88
CA PHE A 229 8.25 0.19 -14.62
C PHE A 229 8.80 1.47 -13.97
N LEU A 230 8.31 2.63 -14.37
CA LEU A 230 8.75 3.88 -13.79
C LEU A 230 8.41 3.94 -12.28
N ILE A 231 7.17 3.63 -11.90
CA ILE A 231 6.78 3.63 -10.48
C ILE A 231 7.51 2.53 -9.70
N MET A 232 7.76 1.36 -10.30
CA MET A 232 8.58 0.30 -9.68
C MET A 232 9.94 0.85 -9.23
N VAL A 233 10.62 1.59 -10.11
CA VAL A 233 11.96 2.14 -9.84
C VAL A 233 11.95 3.17 -8.70
N PHE A 234 10.91 3.98 -8.55
CA PHE A 234 10.75 4.88 -7.40
C PHE A 234 10.34 4.13 -6.12
N THR A 235 9.65 3.01 -6.26
CA THR A 235 9.22 2.19 -5.11
C THR A 235 10.37 1.45 -4.45
N ILE A 236 11.38 1.01 -5.23
CA ILE A 236 12.54 0.25 -4.71
C ILE A 236 13.27 0.99 -3.59
N PRO A 237 13.78 2.23 -3.76
CA PRO A 237 14.51 2.91 -2.70
C PRO A 237 13.63 3.23 -1.48
N TYR A 238 12.34 3.55 -1.69
CA TYR A 238 11.40 3.74 -0.61
C TYR A 238 11.23 2.46 0.24
N CYS A 239 11.01 1.32 -0.40
CA CYS A 239 10.78 0.06 0.32
C CYS A 239 12.08 -0.54 0.90
N ALA A 240 13.23 -0.30 0.28
CA ALA A 240 14.52 -0.60 0.88
C ALA A 240 14.72 0.21 2.19
N THR A 241 14.42 1.51 2.15
CA THR A 241 14.45 2.38 3.34
C THR A 241 13.45 1.89 4.38
N GLN A 242 12.20 1.62 4.01
CA GLN A 242 11.17 1.14 4.93
C GLN A 242 11.60 -0.13 5.69
N SER A 243 12.31 -1.03 5.02
CA SER A 243 12.69 -2.33 5.59
C SER A 243 13.99 -2.31 6.37
N PHE A 244 14.91 -1.38 6.07
CA PHE A 244 16.26 -1.38 6.64
C PHE A 244 16.62 -0.12 7.40
N LEU A 245 15.77 0.91 7.47
CA LEU A 245 16.06 2.16 8.17
C LEU A 245 16.39 1.93 9.66
N VAL A 246 15.66 1.03 10.33
CA VAL A 246 15.91 0.71 11.75
C VAL A 246 17.29 0.10 11.91
N GLN A 247 17.64 -0.90 11.09
CA GLN A 247 18.97 -1.53 11.12
C GLN A 247 20.09 -0.55 10.72
N TYR A 248 19.80 0.35 9.77
CA TYR A 248 20.74 1.38 9.35
C TYR A 248 21.07 2.36 10.48
N VAL A 249 20.05 2.87 11.19
CA VAL A 249 20.21 3.77 12.36
C VAL A 249 21.00 3.07 13.46
N GLN A 250 20.67 1.79 13.73
CA GLN A 250 21.40 0.98 14.71
C GLN A 250 22.85 0.71 14.31
N ALA A 251 23.12 0.36 13.05
CA ALA A 251 24.46 0.09 12.54
C ALA A 251 25.36 1.34 12.53
N LYS A 252 24.79 2.54 12.36
CA LYS A 252 25.50 3.82 12.52
C LYS A 252 25.65 4.25 13.98
N GLY A 253 25.01 3.59 14.94
CA GLY A 253 25.05 3.96 16.36
C GLY A 253 24.35 5.29 16.68
N LEU A 254 23.34 5.68 15.90
CA LEU A 254 22.68 6.97 16.06
C LEU A 254 21.74 7.00 17.29
N PRO A 255 21.68 8.09 18.07
CA PRO A 255 20.98 8.13 19.36
C PRO A 255 19.48 8.45 19.25
N PHE A 256 18.83 8.14 18.11
CA PHE A 256 17.41 8.42 17.89
C PHE A 256 16.70 7.26 17.21
N SER A 257 15.37 7.22 17.35
CA SER A 257 14.53 6.18 16.76
C SER A 257 14.15 6.48 15.31
N ALA A 258 14.27 5.49 14.44
CA ALA A 258 13.80 5.55 13.05
C ALA A 258 12.27 5.68 12.91
N GLY A 259 11.52 5.43 13.99
CA GLY A 259 10.06 5.38 13.99
C GLY A 259 9.38 6.67 13.51
N MET A 260 9.98 7.83 13.77
CA MET A 260 9.41 9.13 13.37
C MET A 260 9.54 9.46 11.89
N PHE A 261 10.33 8.68 11.12
CA PHE A 261 10.41 8.81 9.66
C PHE A 261 9.04 8.64 9.01
N PHE A 262 8.28 7.63 9.44
CA PHE A 262 7.00 7.26 8.82
C PHE A 262 5.89 8.28 9.04
N PRO A 263 5.63 8.78 10.27
CA PRO A 263 4.71 9.88 10.49
C PRO A 263 5.11 11.16 9.74
N ALA A 264 6.40 11.52 9.75
CA ALA A 264 6.90 12.68 9.02
C ALA A 264 6.65 12.57 7.51
N TYR A 265 6.96 11.41 6.93
CA TYR A 265 6.66 11.09 5.53
C TYR A 265 5.16 11.25 5.21
N ALA A 266 4.28 10.71 6.05
CA ALA A 266 2.85 10.72 5.78
C ALA A 266 2.23 12.11 5.96
N ILE A 267 2.63 12.87 6.99
CA ILE A 267 2.20 14.26 7.17
C ILE A 267 2.64 15.08 5.96
N ALA A 268 3.91 14.97 5.56
CA ALA A 268 4.42 15.65 4.37
C ALA A 268 3.65 15.27 3.11
N LEU A 269 3.34 13.98 2.92
CA LEU A 269 2.58 13.49 1.77
C LEU A 269 1.16 14.07 1.72
N ILE A 270 0.45 14.11 2.87
CA ILE A 270 -0.89 14.69 2.96
C ILE A 270 -0.84 16.20 2.65
N LEU A 271 0.12 16.91 3.22
CA LEU A 271 0.30 18.35 2.97
C LEU A 271 0.63 18.63 1.50
N LEU A 272 1.57 17.86 0.91
CA LEU A 272 1.93 17.98 -0.50
C LEU A 272 0.74 17.69 -1.43
N ARG A 273 -0.02 16.64 -1.18
CA ARG A 273 -1.22 16.31 -1.99
C ARG A 273 -2.28 17.39 -1.91
N THR A 274 -2.48 17.97 -0.73
CA THR A 274 -3.45 19.05 -0.52
C THR A 274 -2.98 20.35 -1.21
N ALA A 275 -1.72 20.75 -1.00
CA ALA A 275 -1.14 21.95 -1.59
C ALA A 275 -1.02 21.88 -3.13
N MET A 276 -0.77 20.67 -3.65
CA MET A 276 -0.58 20.47 -5.10
C MET A 276 -1.85 20.03 -5.82
N ARG A 277 -3.01 20.03 -5.17
CA ARG A 277 -4.27 19.54 -5.74
C ARG A 277 -4.57 20.17 -7.10
N ASP A 278 -4.52 21.50 -7.19
CA ASP A 278 -4.79 22.24 -8.42
C ASP A 278 -3.62 22.16 -9.44
N LEU A 279 -2.39 21.91 -8.93
CA LEU A 279 -1.21 21.76 -9.77
C LEU A 279 -1.21 20.40 -10.50
N PHE A 280 -1.79 19.36 -9.92
CA PHE A 280 -1.90 18.05 -10.58
C PHE A 280 -2.63 18.14 -11.91
N ASP A 281 -3.60 19.05 -12.06
CA ASP A 281 -4.34 19.24 -13.31
C ASP A 281 -3.66 20.22 -14.27
N ARG A 282 -2.85 21.15 -13.77
CA ARG A 282 -2.22 22.21 -14.59
C ARG A 282 -0.82 21.90 -15.08
N LEU A 283 -0.05 21.13 -14.32
CA LEU A 283 1.35 20.89 -14.63
C LEU A 283 1.56 19.60 -15.41
N SER A 284 2.59 19.60 -16.26
CA SER A 284 2.96 18.47 -17.09
C SER A 284 3.52 17.31 -16.24
N PHE A 285 3.40 16.08 -16.74
CA PHE A 285 4.04 14.90 -16.13
C PHE A 285 5.56 15.09 -15.95
N ARG A 286 6.20 15.79 -16.90
CA ARG A 286 7.64 16.12 -16.85
C ARG A 286 8.02 16.88 -15.59
N PHE A 287 7.20 17.86 -15.17
CA PHE A 287 7.47 18.63 -13.95
C PHE A 287 7.50 17.71 -12.72
N PHE A 288 6.48 16.87 -12.54
CA PHE A 288 6.40 15.95 -11.40
C PHE A 288 7.53 14.92 -11.41
N PHE A 289 7.90 14.41 -12.58
CA PHE A 289 9.01 13.50 -12.74
C PHE A 289 10.34 14.14 -12.32
N MET A 290 10.64 15.36 -12.82
CA MET A 290 11.87 16.07 -12.43
C MET A 290 11.91 16.39 -10.94
N MET A 291 10.81 16.89 -10.39
CA MET A 291 10.65 17.13 -8.96
C MET A 291 10.91 15.85 -8.16
N ALA A 292 10.31 14.73 -8.57
CA ALA A 292 10.51 13.46 -7.90
C ALA A 292 11.96 12.97 -7.96
N CYS A 293 12.65 13.15 -9.09
CA CYS A 293 14.08 12.81 -9.21
C CYS A 293 14.93 13.65 -8.23
N VAL A 294 14.71 14.97 -8.17
CA VAL A 294 15.42 15.84 -7.22
C VAL A 294 15.11 15.45 -5.77
N CYS A 295 13.85 15.20 -5.45
CA CYS A 295 13.44 14.75 -4.12
C CYS A 295 14.03 13.38 -3.75
N THR A 296 14.11 12.42 -4.70
CA THR A 296 14.75 11.13 -4.48
C THR A 296 16.24 11.30 -4.21
N ALA A 297 16.95 12.08 -5.05
CA ALA A 297 18.36 12.35 -4.84
C ALA A 297 18.61 12.99 -3.47
N GLY A 298 17.89 14.05 -3.13
CA GLY A 298 18.01 14.74 -1.86
C GLY A 298 17.72 13.84 -0.67
N SER A 299 16.64 13.03 -0.73
CA SER A 299 16.30 12.10 0.35
C SER A 299 17.37 11.06 0.58
N LEU A 300 17.85 10.39 -0.47
CA LEU A 300 18.87 9.34 -0.36
C LEU A 300 20.22 9.90 0.06
N LEU A 301 20.61 11.10 -0.40
CA LEU A 301 21.83 11.77 0.04
C LEU A 301 21.76 12.16 1.51
N LEU A 302 20.64 12.75 1.97
CA LEU A 302 20.46 13.06 3.39
C LEU A 302 20.52 11.82 4.27
N LEU A 303 19.90 10.70 3.84
CA LEU A 303 19.99 9.43 4.57
C LEU A 303 21.42 8.87 4.59
N ALA A 304 22.19 9.06 3.51
CA ALA A 304 23.57 8.60 3.44
C ALA A 304 24.46 9.32 4.46
N VAL A 305 24.34 10.65 4.57
CA VAL A 305 25.14 11.48 5.48
C VAL A 305 24.50 11.71 6.84
N MET A 306 23.34 11.11 7.09
CA MET A 306 22.51 11.32 8.28
C MET A 306 23.27 11.05 9.58
N ASP A 307 23.40 12.07 10.41
CA ASP A 307 23.94 12.03 11.76
C ASP A 307 23.00 12.63 12.81
N SER A 308 21.93 13.32 12.35
CA SER A 308 20.95 13.97 13.20
C SER A 308 19.51 13.52 12.90
N PHE A 309 18.64 13.65 13.92
CA PHE A 309 17.20 13.40 13.80
C PHE A 309 16.56 14.29 12.72
N TRP A 310 16.97 15.55 12.60
CA TRP A 310 16.37 16.51 11.66
C TRP A 310 16.70 16.19 10.21
N GLU A 311 17.86 15.63 9.93
CA GLU A 311 18.22 15.14 8.59
C GLU A 311 17.33 13.96 8.18
N MET A 312 17.03 13.05 9.12
CA MET A 312 16.07 11.97 8.89
C MET A 312 14.66 12.51 8.57
N ILE A 313 14.19 13.53 9.31
CA ILE A 313 12.88 14.15 9.06
C ILE A 313 12.88 14.86 7.71
N ALA A 314 13.92 15.61 7.36
CA ALA A 314 14.04 16.24 6.05
C ALA A 314 14.06 15.20 4.91
N ALA A 315 14.77 14.10 5.09
CA ALA A 315 14.78 13.00 4.14
C ALA A 315 13.38 12.36 3.97
N ALA A 316 12.61 12.21 5.05
CA ALA A 316 11.23 11.73 5.01
C ALA A 316 10.30 12.66 4.20
N VAL A 317 10.45 13.98 4.40
CA VAL A 317 9.69 14.99 3.64
C VAL A 317 10.02 14.92 2.14
N LEU A 318 11.30 14.83 1.79
CA LEU A 318 11.74 14.66 0.40
C LEU A 318 11.24 13.33 -0.20
N MET A 319 11.26 12.24 0.58
CA MET A 319 10.74 10.94 0.13
C MET A 319 9.24 11.01 -0.18
N ALA A 320 8.48 11.84 0.54
CA ALA A 320 7.06 12.09 0.23
C ALA A 320 6.88 12.82 -1.11
N GLY A 321 7.75 13.79 -1.41
CA GLY A 321 7.80 14.47 -2.72
C GLY A 321 8.27 13.57 -3.85
N SER A 322 8.99 12.50 -3.55
CA SER A 322 9.46 11.48 -4.48
C SER A 322 8.38 10.42 -4.75
N TYR A 323 8.51 9.26 -4.10
CA TYR A 323 7.61 8.11 -4.26
C TYR A 323 6.15 8.46 -4.00
N GLY A 324 5.86 9.23 -2.94
CA GLY A 324 4.50 9.56 -2.57
C GLY A 324 3.73 10.34 -3.63
N VAL A 325 4.35 11.32 -4.27
CA VAL A 325 3.74 12.10 -5.36
C VAL A 325 3.71 11.28 -6.64
N MET A 326 4.83 10.60 -7.00
CA MET A 326 4.90 9.78 -8.22
C MET A 326 3.87 8.65 -8.24
N CYS A 327 3.55 8.06 -7.09
CA CYS A 327 2.51 7.05 -6.97
C CYS A 327 1.16 7.57 -7.51
N SER A 328 0.75 8.78 -7.12
CA SER A 328 -0.51 9.38 -7.58
C SER A 328 -0.46 9.82 -9.05
N VAL A 329 0.65 10.42 -9.48
CA VAL A 329 0.82 10.93 -10.84
C VAL A 329 0.88 9.80 -11.87
N CYS A 330 1.63 8.72 -11.56
CA CYS A 330 1.72 7.54 -12.41
C CYS A 330 0.38 6.79 -12.47
N GLN A 331 -0.37 6.70 -11.37
CA GLN A 331 -1.70 6.09 -11.38
C GLN A 331 -2.67 6.84 -12.27
N ALA A 332 -2.70 8.18 -12.17
CA ALA A 332 -3.54 9.00 -13.04
C ALA A 332 -3.15 8.84 -14.51
N LEU A 333 -1.85 8.85 -14.82
CA LEU A 333 -1.35 8.65 -16.18
C LEU A 333 -1.70 7.26 -16.73
N ALA A 334 -1.57 6.20 -15.92
CA ALA A 334 -1.93 4.83 -16.32
C ALA A 334 -3.37 4.74 -16.82
N ILE A 335 -4.30 5.45 -16.16
CA ILE A 335 -5.71 5.49 -16.57
C ILE A 335 -5.90 6.27 -17.88
N VAL A 336 -5.13 7.34 -18.08
CA VAL A 336 -5.20 8.18 -19.30
C VAL A 336 -4.69 7.44 -20.54
N VAL A 337 -3.60 6.66 -20.39
CA VAL A 337 -2.96 5.93 -21.51
C VAL A 337 -3.55 4.54 -21.73
N ALA A 338 -4.59 4.15 -20.98
CA ALA A 338 -5.24 2.86 -21.09
C ALA A 338 -5.72 2.52 -22.51
N VAL A 339 -5.24 1.44 -23.08
CA VAL A 339 -5.61 1.00 -24.44
C VAL A 339 -7.07 0.51 -24.44
N GLY A 340 -7.87 1.01 -25.40
CA GLY A 340 -9.28 0.61 -25.57
C GLY A 340 -10.20 0.96 -24.40
N GLY A 341 -9.82 1.93 -23.54
CA GLY A 341 -10.64 2.38 -22.41
C GLY A 341 -10.74 1.37 -21.24
N LYS A 342 -9.92 0.32 -21.22
CA LYS A 342 -9.91 -0.75 -20.20
C LYS A 342 -9.21 -0.26 -18.91
N ARG A 343 -9.82 0.71 -18.21
CA ARG A 343 -9.26 1.36 -17.01
C ARG A 343 -8.88 0.38 -15.91
N GLY A 344 -9.64 -0.71 -15.73
CA GLY A 344 -9.36 -1.74 -14.73
C GLY A 344 -8.05 -2.48 -15.01
N LEU A 345 -7.83 -2.90 -16.26
CA LEU A 345 -6.61 -3.57 -16.69
C LEU A 345 -5.38 -2.66 -16.58
N ALA A 346 -5.54 -1.38 -16.98
CA ALA A 346 -4.50 -0.37 -16.86
C ALA A 346 -4.08 -0.15 -15.38
N ASN A 347 -5.06 -0.01 -14.48
CA ASN A 347 -4.81 0.14 -13.06
C ASN A 347 -4.17 -1.11 -12.45
N SER A 348 -4.60 -2.31 -12.86
CA SER A 348 -3.98 -3.57 -12.44
C SER A 348 -2.51 -3.64 -12.88
N THR A 349 -2.21 -3.29 -14.14
CA THR A 349 -0.83 -3.25 -14.65
C THR A 349 0.04 -2.26 -13.89
N TYR A 350 -0.49 -1.09 -13.55
CA TYR A 350 0.18 -0.12 -12.70
C TYR A 350 0.53 -0.68 -11.32
N TYR A 351 -0.41 -1.38 -10.66
CA TYR A 351 -0.16 -1.97 -9.34
C TYR A 351 0.86 -3.11 -9.38
N ILE A 352 0.98 -3.84 -10.49
CA ILE A 352 2.06 -4.83 -10.67
C ILE A 352 3.43 -4.16 -10.49
N GLY A 353 3.63 -2.96 -11.04
CA GLY A 353 4.88 -2.22 -10.86
C GLY A 353 5.14 -1.85 -9.40
N ILE A 354 4.13 -1.40 -8.66
CA ILE A 354 4.25 -1.11 -7.22
C ILE A 354 4.61 -2.39 -6.46
N ASP A 355 3.87 -3.48 -6.65
CA ASP A 355 4.08 -4.73 -5.92
C ASP A 355 5.48 -5.31 -6.20
N LEU A 356 5.96 -5.25 -7.46
CA LEU A 356 7.32 -5.61 -7.81
C LEU A 356 8.35 -4.73 -7.10
N GLY A 357 8.14 -3.42 -7.07
CA GLY A 357 9.01 -2.49 -6.35
C GLY A 357 9.03 -2.76 -4.84
N MET A 358 7.86 -3.06 -4.25
CA MET A 358 7.72 -3.44 -2.84
C MET A 358 8.39 -4.79 -2.51
N ALA A 359 8.47 -5.70 -3.47
CA ALA A 359 9.17 -6.97 -3.32
C ALA A 359 10.69 -6.80 -3.49
N LEU A 360 11.10 -6.08 -4.54
CA LEU A 360 12.51 -5.89 -4.90
C LEU A 360 13.24 -4.95 -3.93
N GLY A 361 12.55 -3.93 -3.37
CA GLY A 361 13.16 -2.98 -2.46
C GLY A 361 13.85 -3.63 -1.25
N PRO A 362 13.16 -4.43 -0.44
CA PRO A 362 13.78 -5.17 0.66
C PRO A 362 14.86 -6.16 0.21
N LEU A 363 14.67 -6.80 -0.97
CA LEU A 363 15.64 -7.73 -1.51
C LEU A 363 16.97 -7.01 -1.86
N PHE A 364 16.90 -5.91 -2.58
CA PHE A 364 18.08 -5.06 -2.85
C PHE A 364 18.65 -4.48 -1.56
N GLY A 365 17.80 -4.03 -0.64
CA GLY A 365 18.23 -3.55 0.68
C GLY A 365 19.02 -4.60 1.44
N GLY A 366 18.57 -5.85 1.46
CA GLY A 366 19.29 -6.96 2.10
C GLY A 366 20.60 -7.31 1.42
N LEU A 367 20.62 -7.27 0.08
CA LEU A 367 21.85 -7.49 -0.70
C LEU A 367 22.89 -6.40 -0.36
N LEU A 368 22.51 -5.13 -0.43
CA LEU A 368 23.40 -4.00 -0.14
C LEU A 368 23.90 -4.04 1.31
N PHE A 369 23.00 -4.30 2.26
CA PHE A 369 23.35 -4.37 3.68
C PHE A 369 24.30 -5.51 4.02
N GLY A 370 24.24 -6.62 3.24
CA GLY A 370 25.07 -7.79 3.47
C GLY A 370 26.40 -7.80 2.73
N THR A 371 26.55 -7.01 1.65
CA THR A 371 27.71 -7.08 0.77
C THR A 371 28.59 -5.82 0.78
N LEU A 372 28.03 -4.68 1.18
CA LEU A 372 28.72 -3.39 1.13
C LEU A 372 28.85 -2.76 2.54
N PRO A 373 29.88 -1.93 2.75
CA PRO A 373 29.95 -1.09 3.93
C PRO A 373 28.66 -0.22 4.04
N ILE A 374 28.17 -0.03 5.26
CA ILE A 374 26.92 0.69 5.53
C ILE A 374 26.85 2.08 4.89
N ALA A 375 27.99 2.76 4.75
CA ALA A 375 28.08 4.07 4.12
C ALA A 375 27.65 4.06 2.64
N PHE A 376 27.71 2.93 1.94
CA PHE A 376 27.32 2.81 0.54
C PHE A 376 25.85 2.40 0.34
N PHE A 377 25.11 2.09 1.42
CA PHE A 377 23.73 1.60 1.32
C PHE A 377 22.84 2.56 0.53
N TYR A 378 22.75 3.82 0.94
CA TYR A 378 21.93 4.82 0.25
C TYR A 378 22.56 5.35 -1.04
N PRO A 379 23.88 5.61 -1.14
CA PRO A 379 24.50 6.02 -2.39
C PRO A 379 24.27 5.06 -3.56
N VAL A 380 24.29 3.75 -3.34
CA VAL A 380 24.02 2.77 -4.40
C VAL A 380 22.56 2.82 -4.84
N LEU A 381 21.61 3.08 -3.94
CA LEU A 381 20.20 3.22 -4.30
C LEU A 381 19.94 4.43 -5.24
N LEU A 382 20.85 5.42 -5.31
CA LEU A 382 20.78 6.51 -6.30
C LEU A 382 20.86 5.99 -7.74
N ALA A 383 21.39 4.78 -7.98
CA ALA A 383 21.38 4.14 -9.29
C ALA A 383 19.95 3.93 -9.86
N SER A 384 18.93 3.99 -9.02
CA SER A 384 17.53 4.03 -9.47
C SER A 384 17.22 5.26 -10.35
N LEU A 385 17.89 6.39 -10.15
CA LEU A 385 17.62 7.63 -10.90
C LEU A 385 18.01 7.54 -12.38
N PRO A 386 19.22 7.13 -12.76
CA PRO A 386 19.55 6.93 -14.18
C PRO A 386 18.62 5.93 -14.85
N VAL A 387 18.19 4.87 -14.14
CA VAL A 387 17.21 3.90 -14.67
C VAL A 387 15.85 4.57 -14.89
N ALA A 388 15.38 5.37 -13.93
CA ALA A 388 14.12 6.12 -14.07
C ALA A 388 14.17 7.12 -15.26
N ILE A 389 15.30 7.83 -15.43
CA ILE A 389 15.52 8.74 -16.55
C ILE A 389 15.52 8.00 -17.89
N ALA A 390 16.15 6.82 -17.97
CA ALA A 390 16.17 5.99 -19.18
C ALA A 390 14.75 5.51 -19.55
N ILE A 391 13.96 5.03 -18.57
CA ILE A 391 12.57 4.60 -18.79
C ILE A 391 11.71 5.80 -19.24
N TYR A 392 11.85 6.95 -18.60
CA TYR A 392 11.15 8.15 -18.99
C TYR A 392 11.53 8.58 -20.42
N GLY A 393 12.82 8.58 -20.76
CA GLY A 393 13.32 8.92 -22.10
C GLY A 393 12.76 8.01 -23.19
N TYR A 394 12.75 6.68 -22.94
CA TYR A 394 12.18 5.69 -23.86
C TYR A 394 10.66 5.86 -24.06
N GLY A 395 9.91 6.08 -22.97
CA GLY A 395 8.46 6.24 -23.02
C GLY A 395 7.97 7.65 -23.40
N ARG A 396 8.88 8.65 -23.45
CA ARG A 396 8.52 10.08 -23.57
C ARG A 396 7.59 10.39 -24.73
N ARG A 397 7.86 9.86 -25.93
CA ARG A 397 7.08 10.16 -27.14
C ARG A 397 5.75 9.39 -27.21
N ARG A 398 5.66 8.21 -26.60
CA ARG A 398 4.52 7.29 -26.72
C ARG A 398 3.52 7.40 -25.59
N VAL A 399 3.98 7.67 -24.37
CA VAL A 399 3.20 7.53 -23.13
C VAL A 399 3.20 8.83 -22.32
N PHE A 400 4.38 9.40 -22.04
CA PHE A 400 4.50 10.51 -21.10
C PHE A 400 4.14 11.90 -21.68
N SER A 401 3.94 12.02 -23.00
CA SER A 401 3.42 13.24 -23.65
C SER A 401 1.89 13.24 -23.79
N ALA A 402 1.23 12.10 -23.56
CA ALA A 402 -0.22 11.97 -23.79
C ALA A 402 -1.06 12.93 -22.92
N ARG A 403 -0.55 13.35 -21.76
CA ARG A 403 -1.23 14.32 -20.89
C ARG A 403 -1.15 15.77 -21.38
N SER A 404 -0.14 16.12 -22.19
CA SER A 404 0.00 17.46 -22.76
C SER A 404 -1.04 17.77 -23.84
N SER A 405 -1.43 16.74 -24.61
CA SER A 405 -2.41 16.87 -25.69
C SER A 405 -3.88 16.81 -25.25
N ALA A 406 -4.16 16.41 -24.02
CA ALA A 406 -5.52 16.38 -23.46
C ALA A 406 -5.99 17.76 -22.98
N HIS A 407 -5.08 18.72 -22.82
CA HIS A 407 -5.38 20.12 -22.44
C HIS A 407 -5.50 21.07 -23.62
N GLU A 408 -5.16 20.63 -24.85
CA GLU A 408 -5.28 21.43 -26.08
C GLU A 408 -6.58 21.12 -26.86
N LYS A 409 -7.43 20.28 -26.37
CA LYS A 409 -8.79 20.00 -26.87
C LYS A 409 -9.85 20.34 -25.83
#